data_2c073c0435e2634e0e4290d988de1c05
#
_entry.id   2c073c0435e2634e0e4290d988de1c05
#
_cell.length_a   1.000
_cell.length_b   1.000
_cell.length_c   1.000
_cell.angle_alpha   90.00
_cell.angle_beta   90.00
_cell.angle_gamma   90.00
#
_symmetry.space_group_name_H-M   'P 1'
#
loop_
_entity.id
_entity.type
_entity.pdbx_description
1 polymer ?
#
loop_
_entity_poly.entity_id
_entity_poly.type
_entity_poly.pdbx_seq_one_letter_code
_entity_poly.pdbx_strand_id
1 'polypeptide(L)'
;MLSSKVCQDILLAKISKSSLNRNITIKGGVVMHNISKDNRRATRDLDLDFIKYSLDDKSMKNFIEKLNYPKTDISIKIIGKIEELSHQDYNGKRVYIELKDKNHNKIETKLDIGVHKNFDIEQDEYCFDLNNINENVTLLINSKEQIFTEKIKSLLKFGFVSTRYKDIFDFYYLINNENLDKDKLLKSFDILIFKDEGMKENSVNDIFKRLNRILHNRNYLRNLNTAKNNWLELPIEEVIKSVLDYFETLQVAEV
;
A
#
# COMPACT_ATOMS: atom_id res chain seq x y z
N MET A 1 26.01 -6.53 -3.76
CA MET A 1 25.32 -5.59 -4.65
C MET A 1 24.01 -5.20 -3.99
N LEU A 2 23.75 -3.91 -3.76
CA LEU A 2 22.48 -3.45 -3.22
C LEU A 2 21.36 -3.74 -4.24
N SER A 3 20.38 -4.57 -3.89
CA SER A 3 19.19 -4.81 -4.70
C SER A 3 18.04 -3.92 -4.20
N SER A 4 16.98 -3.76 -4.99
CA SER A 4 15.78 -3.01 -4.58
C SER A 4 15.18 -3.53 -3.27
N LYS A 5 15.24 -4.85 -3.03
CA LYS A 5 14.74 -5.49 -1.80
C LYS A 5 15.62 -5.15 -0.60
N VAL A 6 16.95 -5.19 -0.76
CA VAL A 6 17.89 -4.76 0.29
C VAL A 6 17.67 -3.30 0.65
N CYS A 7 17.36 -2.44 -0.34
CA CYS A 7 17.04 -1.04 -0.06
C CYS A 7 15.78 -0.87 0.77
N GLN A 8 14.73 -1.62 0.48
CA GLN A 8 13.50 -1.58 1.27
C GLN A 8 13.79 -2.00 2.72
N ASP A 9 14.53 -3.09 2.94
CA ASP A 9 14.89 -3.55 4.28
C ASP A 9 15.69 -2.48 5.05
N ILE A 10 16.69 -1.87 4.39
CA ILE A 10 17.48 -0.79 4.99
C ILE A 10 16.60 0.41 5.36
N LEU A 11 15.68 0.81 4.47
CA LEU A 11 14.78 1.93 4.73
C LEU A 11 13.83 1.64 5.90
N LEU A 12 13.23 0.46 5.95
CA LEU A 12 12.38 0.03 7.07
C LEU A 12 13.15 0.02 8.39
N ALA A 13 14.38 -0.51 8.40
CA ALA A 13 15.24 -0.50 9.59
C ALA A 13 15.60 0.92 10.03
N LYS A 14 15.87 1.82 9.08
CA LYS A 14 16.18 3.22 9.42
C LYS A 14 14.96 4.00 9.90
N ILE A 15 13.77 3.75 9.32
CA ILE A 15 12.52 4.33 9.79
C ILE A 15 12.24 3.88 11.23
N SER A 16 12.40 2.61 11.54
CA SER A 16 12.13 2.08 12.89
C SER A 16 13.04 2.69 13.97
N LYS A 17 14.30 3.00 13.62
CA LYS A 17 15.30 3.60 14.50
C LYS A 17 15.20 5.14 14.54
N SER A 18 14.42 5.76 13.66
CA SER A 18 14.27 7.22 13.61
C SER A 18 13.34 7.75 14.70
N SER A 19 13.50 9.03 15.04
CA SER A 19 12.58 9.73 15.97
C SER A 19 11.17 9.93 15.39
N LEU A 20 10.93 9.55 14.14
CA LEU A 20 9.64 9.65 13.45
C LEU A 20 8.93 8.29 13.29
N ASN A 21 9.42 7.21 13.90
CA ASN A 21 8.87 5.87 13.72
C ASN A 21 7.37 5.77 14.05
N ARG A 22 6.86 6.58 14.98
CA ARG A 22 5.43 6.66 15.35
C ARG A 22 4.65 7.69 14.51
N ASN A 23 5.32 8.44 13.65
CA ASN A 23 4.70 9.40 12.75
C ASN A 23 4.64 8.89 11.29
N ILE A 24 4.89 7.60 11.09
CA ILE A 24 4.93 6.99 9.76
C ILE A 24 4.17 5.68 9.80
N THR A 25 3.29 5.47 8.83
CA THR A 25 2.69 4.16 8.56
C THR A 25 3.12 3.66 7.19
N ILE A 26 3.51 2.39 7.13
CA ILE A 26 3.87 1.72 5.87
C ILE A 26 2.58 1.21 5.22
N LYS A 27 2.49 1.31 3.90
CA LYS A 27 1.29 0.90 3.18
C LYS A 27 1.60 0.19 1.85
N GLY A 28 0.55 -0.17 1.13
CA GLY A 28 0.66 -0.63 -0.24
C GLY A 28 1.34 -1.98 -0.42
N GLY A 29 2.15 -2.07 -1.48
CA GLY A 29 2.73 -3.33 -1.94
C GLY A 29 3.73 -3.96 -0.97
N VAL A 30 4.45 -3.16 -0.19
CA VAL A 30 5.44 -3.67 0.79
C VAL A 30 4.73 -4.42 1.92
N VAL A 31 3.61 -3.89 2.42
CA VAL A 31 2.82 -4.57 3.45
C VAL A 31 2.24 -5.87 2.88
N MET A 32 1.65 -5.84 1.69
CA MET A 32 1.11 -7.04 1.04
C MET A 32 2.17 -8.13 0.82
N HIS A 33 3.39 -7.75 0.39
CA HIS A 33 4.51 -8.70 0.24
C HIS A 33 4.89 -9.36 1.58
N ASN A 34 4.95 -8.57 2.65
CA ASN A 34 5.34 -9.08 3.97
C ASN A 34 4.25 -9.93 4.62
N ILE A 35 2.97 -9.58 4.45
CA ILE A 35 1.84 -10.38 4.95
C ILE A 35 1.76 -11.71 4.20
N SER A 36 1.81 -11.67 2.85
CA SER A 36 1.68 -12.88 2.03
C SER A 36 2.91 -13.79 2.11
N LYS A 37 4.08 -13.24 2.45
CA LYS A 37 5.38 -13.92 2.40
C LYS A 37 5.70 -14.56 1.04
N ASP A 38 4.97 -14.15 -0.01
CA ASP A 38 5.14 -14.67 -1.37
C ASP A 38 6.07 -13.78 -2.18
N ASN A 39 7.17 -14.36 -2.67
CA ASN A 39 8.16 -13.63 -3.47
C ASN A 39 7.59 -13.13 -4.82
N ARG A 40 6.52 -13.74 -5.33
CA ARG A 40 5.83 -13.30 -6.56
C ARG A 40 5.03 -12.01 -6.33
N ARG A 41 4.62 -11.73 -5.06
CA ARG A 41 3.99 -10.47 -4.68
C ARG A 41 5.00 -9.32 -4.51
N ALA A 42 6.20 -9.44 -5.09
CA ALA A 42 7.24 -8.42 -4.99
C ALA A 42 6.75 -7.03 -5.44
N THR A 43 7.23 -6.01 -4.75
CA THR A 43 7.08 -4.60 -5.10
C THR A 43 8.45 -3.91 -5.06
N ARG A 44 8.61 -2.84 -5.83
CA ARG A 44 9.85 -2.05 -5.85
C ARG A 44 9.73 -0.75 -5.06
N ASP A 45 8.52 -0.22 -5.00
CA ASP A 45 8.25 1.08 -4.41
C ASP A 45 7.95 0.92 -2.91
N LEU A 46 8.40 1.86 -2.11
CA LEU A 46 8.03 1.98 -0.71
C LEU A 46 7.03 3.12 -0.59
N ASP A 47 5.80 2.75 -0.29
CA ASP A 47 4.69 3.67 -0.05
C ASP A 47 4.52 3.87 1.45
N LEU A 48 4.40 5.10 1.90
CA LEU A 48 4.16 5.43 3.30
C LEU A 48 3.29 6.68 3.47
N ASP A 49 2.63 6.81 4.60
CA ASP A 49 1.93 8.03 4.98
C ASP A 49 2.51 8.62 6.26
N PHE A 50 2.57 9.94 6.31
CA PHE A 50 2.86 10.66 7.54
C PHE A 50 1.63 10.79 8.41
N ILE A 51 1.80 10.54 9.70
CA ILE A 51 0.79 10.69 10.75
C ILE A 51 1.13 11.95 11.54
N LYS A 52 0.26 12.96 11.49
CA LYS A 52 0.47 14.25 12.19
C LYS A 52 1.84 14.89 11.90
N TYR A 53 2.32 14.76 10.67
CA TYR A 53 3.57 15.34 10.21
C TYR A 53 3.37 15.98 8.82
N SER A 54 4.04 17.11 8.56
CA SER A 54 3.82 17.89 7.34
C SER A 54 4.43 17.27 6.10
N LEU A 55 3.79 17.48 4.94
CA LEU A 55 4.28 17.10 3.61
C LEU A 55 5.08 18.21 2.90
N ASP A 56 5.36 19.35 3.53
CA ASP A 56 6.15 20.38 2.89
C ASP A 56 7.59 19.91 2.61
N ASP A 57 8.27 20.56 1.67
CA ASP A 57 9.63 20.17 1.23
C ASP A 57 10.65 20.21 2.36
N LYS A 58 10.46 21.10 3.34
CA LYS A 58 11.34 21.19 4.51
C LYS A 58 11.17 19.96 5.39
N SER A 59 9.93 19.53 5.61
CA SER A 59 9.61 18.31 6.36
C SER A 59 10.13 17.07 5.66
N MET A 60 10.02 17.00 4.32
CA MET A 60 10.61 15.91 3.54
C MET A 60 12.13 15.82 3.71
N LYS A 61 12.84 16.94 3.61
CA LYS A 61 14.29 17.01 3.83
C LYS A 61 14.66 16.58 5.24
N ASN A 62 13.97 17.12 6.24
CA ASN A 62 14.17 16.76 7.64
C ASN A 62 13.90 15.26 7.92
N PHE A 63 12.88 14.68 7.29
CA PHE A 63 12.63 13.23 7.38
C PHE A 63 13.84 12.43 6.87
N ILE A 64 14.33 12.71 5.67
CA ILE A 64 15.48 12.00 5.09
C ILE A 64 16.75 12.21 5.94
N GLU A 65 16.97 13.41 6.48
CA GLU A 65 18.06 13.67 7.41
C GLU A 65 17.96 12.79 8.67
N LYS A 66 16.76 12.67 9.24
CA LYS A 66 16.53 11.82 10.43
C LYS A 66 16.77 10.35 10.17
N LEU A 67 16.58 9.84 8.94
CA LEU A 67 16.92 8.47 8.57
C LEU A 67 18.44 8.19 8.63
N ASN A 68 19.27 9.21 8.66
CA ASN A 68 20.72 9.06 8.81
C ASN A 68 21.18 8.99 10.29
N TYR A 69 20.25 9.02 11.25
CA TYR A 69 20.54 8.89 12.67
C TYR A 69 19.83 7.63 13.24
N PRO A 70 20.54 6.82 14.07
CA PRO A 70 21.98 6.91 14.33
C PRO A 70 22.83 6.70 13.08
N LYS A 71 24.05 7.25 13.06
CA LYS A 71 24.98 7.08 11.94
C LYS A 71 25.26 5.58 11.73
N THR A 72 25.15 5.15 10.49
CA THR A 72 25.46 3.79 10.03
C THR A 72 26.39 3.87 8.83
N ASP A 73 26.87 2.72 8.36
CA ASP A 73 27.69 2.62 7.14
C ASP A 73 26.94 3.02 5.85
N ILE A 74 25.64 3.28 5.96
CA ILE A 74 24.78 3.64 4.83
C ILE A 74 24.22 5.05 5.05
N SER A 75 24.52 5.96 4.12
CA SER A 75 23.96 7.30 4.05
C SER A 75 22.83 7.38 3.03
N ILE A 76 21.82 8.20 3.33
CA ILE A 76 20.67 8.47 2.46
C ILE A 76 20.67 9.97 2.14
N LYS A 77 20.49 10.32 0.88
CA LYS A 77 20.30 11.70 0.45
C LYS A 77 19.21 11.80 -0.60
N ILE A 78 18.56 12.95 -0.65
CA ILE A 78 17.63 13.30 -1.73
C ILE A 78 18.44 13.58 -3.01
N ILE A 79 17.95 13.06 -4.13
CA ILE A 79 18.44 13.34 -5.47
C ILE A 79 17.31 13.94 -6.31
N GLY A 80 17.64 14.97 -7.10
CA GLY A 80 16.64 15.63 -7.95
C GLY A 80 15.64 16.50 -7.18
N LYS A 81 14.46 16.66 -7.77
CA LYS A 81 13.35 17.46 -7.23
C LYS A 81 12.36 16.58 -6.49
N ILE A 82 11.70 17.14 -5.48
CA ILE A 82 10.52 16.55 -4.85
C ILE A 82 9.34 16.81 -5.78
N GLU A 83 8.63 15.76 -6.19
CA GLU A 83 7.51 15.83 -7.13
C GLU A 83 6.18 15.75 -6.39
N GLU A 84 5.20 16.56 -6.84
CA GLU A 84 3.82 16.43 -6.38
C GLU A 84 3.13 15.25 -7.08
N LEU A 85 2.46 14.39 -6.32
CA LEU A 85 1.67 13.28 -6.84
C LEU A 85 0.22 13.72 -7.07
N SER A 86 -0.01 14.52 -8.13
CA SER A 86 -1.31 15.12 -8.45
C SER A 86 -2.40 14.13 -8.91
N HIS A 87 -2.04 12.89 -9.22
CA HIS A 87 -2.97 11.87 -9.73
C HIS A 87 -3.44 10.87 -8.66
N GLN A 88 -2.99 11.01 -7.42
CA GLN A 88 -3.45 10.19 -6.30
C GLN A 88 -4.60 10.89 -5.58
N ASP A 89 -5.44 10.12 -4.87
CA ASP A 89 -6.60 10.64 -4.11
C ASP A 89 -6.21 11.57 -2.95
N TYR A 90 -4.93 11.76 -2.73
CA TYR A 90 -4.36 12.67 -1.76
C TYR A 90 -3.16 13.39 -2.39
N ASN A 91 -2.90 14.61 -1.93
CA ASN A 91 -1.71 15.37 -2.30
C ASN A 91 -0.48 14.69 -1.68
N GLY A 92 0.04 13.69 -2.38
CA GLY A 92 1.27 13.00 -1.99
C GLY A 92 2.49 13.65 -2.62
N LYS A 93 3.67 13.26 -2.13
CA LYS A 93 4.95 13.66 -2.72
C LYS A 93 5.79 12.43 -3.05
N ARG A 94 6.52 12.52 -4.16
CA ARG A 94 7.55 11.56 -4.55
C ARG A 94 8.91 12.15 -4.29
N VAL A 95 9.73 11.41 -3.55
CA VAL A 95 11.10 11.79 -3.22
C VAL A 95 12.03 10.73 -3.80
N TYR A 96 12.93 11.14 -4.68
CA TYR A 96 14.00 10.27 -5.16
C TYR A 96 15.18 10.35 -4.20
N ILE A 97 15.70 9.19 -3.81
CA ILE A 97 16.79 9.07 -2.86
C ILE A 97 17.90 8.16 -3.37
N GLU A 98 19.13 8.50 -3.01
CA GLU A 98 20.31 7.66 -3.20
C GLU A 98 20.73 7.09 -1.84
N LEU A 99 20.87 5.77 -1.77
CA LEU A 99 21.55 5.09 -0.66
C LEU A 99 22.99 4.83 -1.08
N LYS A 100 23.94 5.19 -0.23
CA LYS A 100 25.37 5.00 -0.48
C LYS A 100 26.01 4.30 0.71
N ASP A 101 26.71 3.18 0.46
CA ASP A 101 27.46 2.45 1.48
C ASP A 101 28.91 2.99 1.64
N LYS A 102 29.65 2.47 2.63
CA LYS A 102 31.05 2.83 2.88
C LYS A 102 32.01 2.49 1.74
N ASN A 103 31.64 1.51 0.89
CA ASN A 103 32.43 1.12 -0.28
C ASN A 103 32.06 1.93 -1.52
N HIS A 104 31.30 3.01 -1.36
CA HIS A 104 30.79 3.86 -2.42
C HIS A 104 29.82 3.20 -3.41
N ASN A 105 29.29 1.99 -3.11
CA ASN A 105 28.20 1.43 -3.88
C ASN A 105 26.96 2.29 -3.67
N LYS A 106 26.24 2.51 -4.77
CA LYS A 106 25.06 3.37 -4.80
C LYS A 106 23.86 2.63 -5.36
N ILE A 107 22.70 2.94 -4.85
CA ILE A 107 21.43 2.58 -5.44
C ILE A 107 20.47 3.75 -5.30
N GLU A 108 19.73 4.00 -6.35
CA GLU A 108 18.67 5.00 -6.39
C GLU A 108 17.32 4.31 -6.26
N THR A 109 16.46 4.90 -5.48
CA THR A 109 15.06 4.46 -5.33
C THR A 109 14.18 5.67 -5.08
N LYS A 110 12.87 5.44 -4.99
CA LYS A 110 11.89 6.47 -4.70
C LYS A 110 11.01 6.09 -3.51
N LEU A 111 10.54 7.10 -2.82
CA LEU A 111 9.52 7.02 -1.77
C LEU A 111 8.30 7.80 -2.22
N ASP A 112 7.14 7.16 -2.18
CA ASP A 112 5.85 7.83 -2.37
C ASP A 112 5.25 8.06 -0.98
N ILE A 113 5.11 9.35 -0.62
CA ILE A 113 4.76 9.76 0.74
C ILE A 113 3.45 10.53 0.71
N GLY A 114 2.45 10.03 1.41
CA GLY A 114 1.17 10.69 1.63
C GLY A 114 1.00 11.19 3.06
N VAL A 115 -0.24 11.54 3.40
CA VAL A 115 -0.65 11.88 4.77
C VAL A 115 -1.80 11.00 5.18
N HIS A 116 -1.68 10.36 6.32
CA HIS A 116 -2.80 9.70 6.98
C HIS A 116 -3.73 10.78 7.57
N LYS A 117 -4.90 10.98 6.93
CA LYS A 117 -5.84 12.05 7.28
C LYS A 117 -6.93 11.59 8.24
N ASN A 118 -7.28 10.31 8.21
CA ASN A 118 -8.45 9.77 8.89
C ASN A 118 -8.03 9.09 10.19
N PHE A 119 -7.88 9.86 11.27
CA PHE A 119 -7.42 9.35 12.58
C PHE A 119 -8.39 8.39 13.26
N ASP A 120 -9.61 8.25 12.76
CA ASP A 120 -10.59 7.25 13.20
C ASP A 120 -10.28 5.84 12.67
N ILE A 121 -9.38 5.73 11.69
CA ILE A 121 -8.84 4.45 11.21
C ILE A 121 -7.50 4.22 11.90
N GLU A 122 -7.46 3.22 12.77
CA GLU A 122 -6.26 2.86 13.51
C GLU A 122 -5.27 2.11 12.62
N GLN A 123 -3.98 2.34 12.84
CA GLN A 123 -2.89 1.58 12.24
C GLN A 123 -2.58 0.37 13.11
N ASP A 124 -2.17 -0.71 12.47
CA ASP A 124 -1.70 -1.91 13.17
C ASP A 124 -0.17 -1.85 13.35
N GLU A 125 0.34 -2.45 14.43
CA GLU A 125 1.76 -2.72 14.57
C GLU A 125 2.12 -4.02 13.86
N TYR A 126 3.18 -4.00 13.04
CA TYR A 126 3.64 -5.16 12.30
C TYR A 126 5.14 -5.35 12.46
N CYS A 127 5.54 -6.59 12.75
CA CYS A 127 6.95 -6.99 12.83
C CYS A 127 7.43 -7.44 11.45
N PHE A 128 8.25 -6.60 10.82
CA PHE A 128 8.90 -6.90 9.54
C PHE A 128 10.15 -7.76 9.79
N ASP A 129 10.23 -8.86 9.06
CA ASP A 129 11.41 -9.71 9.00
C ASP A 129 12.30 -9.26 7.83
N LEU A 130 13.39 -8.56 8.16
CA LEU A 130 14.30 -7.95 7.20
C LEU A 130 15.45 -8.91 6.88
N ASN A 131 15.11 -9.99 6.19
CA ASN A 131 16.03 -11.12 5.94
C ASN A 131 17.34 -10.73 5.26
N ASN A 132 17.35 -9.66 4.43
CA ASN A 132 18.56 -9.24 3.72
C ASN A 132 19.58 -8.52 4.61
N ILE A 133 19.17 -8.10 5.80
CA ILE A 133 20.04 -7.42 6.79
C ILE A 133 20.03 -8.09 8.15
N ASN A 134 19.34 -9.25 8.28
CA ASN A 134 19.21 -10.04 9.51
C ASN A 134 18.71 -9.21 10.71
N GLU A 135 17.70 -8.39 10.50
CA GLU A 135 17.04 -7.60 11.54
C GLU A 135 15.53 -7.82 11.53
N ASN A 136 14.89 -7.70 12.70
CA ASN A 136 13.45 -7.61 12.83
C ASN A 136 13.09 -6.24 13.38
N VAL A 137 12.09 -5.59 12.78
CA VAL A 137 11.67 -4.25 13.20
C VAL A 137 10.16 -4.14 13.26
N THR A 138 9.65 -3.48 14.30
CA THR A 138 8.22 -3.19 14.42
C THR A 138 7.94 -1.77 13.96
N LEU A 139 6.99 -1.64 13.03
CA LEU A 139 6.51 -0.37 12.47
C LEU A 139 4.99 -0.36 12.42
N LEU A 140 4.43 0.85 12.32
CA LEU A 140 3.02 1.00 12.01
C LEU A 140 2.77 0.69 10.54
N ILE A 141 1.68 -0.02 10.28
CA ILE A 141 1.16 -0.28 8.92
C ILE A 141 -0.29 0.19 8.83
N ASN A 142 -0.76 0.50 7.63
CA ASN A 142 -2.20 0.55 7.40
C ASN A 142 -2.79 -0.82 7.68
N SER A 143 -3.91 -0.88 8.41
CA SER A 143 -4.58 -2.16 8.68
C SER A 143 -4.95 -2.89 7.39
N LYS A 144 -5.16 -4.19 7.45
CA LYS A 144 -5.56 -5.01 6.29
C LYS A 144 -6.86 -4.50 5.68
N GLU A 145 -7.79 -4.09 6.51
CA GLU A 145 -9.09 -3.53 6.12
C GLU A 145 -8.92 -2.17 5.43
N GLN A 146 -8.02 -1.32 5.93
CA GLN A 146 -7.70 -0.06 5.27
C GLN A 146 -7.04 -0.30 3.91
N ILE A 147 -6.05 -1.19 3.83
CA ILE A 147 -5.40 -1.55 2.56
C ILE A 147 -6.41 -2.09 1.55
N PHE A 148 -7.30 -2.98 1.99
CA PHE A 148 -8.37 -3.51 1.17
C PHE A 148 -9.26 -2.40 0.63
N THR A 149 -9.72 -1.51 1.52
CA THR A 149 -10.60 -0.38 1.18
C THR A 149 -9.96 0.61 0.22
N GLU A 150 -8.69 1.00 0.44
CA GLU A 150 -7.96 1.92 -0.45
C GLU A 150 -7.80 1.33 -1.86
N LYS A 151 -7.56 0.02 -1.97
CA LYS A 151 -7.48 -0.68 -3.26
C LYS A 151 -8.85 -0.77 -3.94
N ILE A 152 -9.92 -1.08 -3.20
CA ILE A 152 -11.30 -1.06 -3.72
C ILE A 152 -11.64 0.34 -4.21
N LYS A 153 -11.41 1.38 -3.40
CA LYS A 153 -11.63 2.78 -3.80
C LYS A 153 -10.94 3.13 -5.12
N SER A 154 -9.67 2.75 -5.24
CA SER A 154 -8.90 2.97 -6.47
C SER A 154 -9.53 2.24 -7.67
N LEU A 155 -9.96 0.98 -7.50
CA LEU A 155 -10.63 0.23 -8.56
C LEU A 155 -11.97 0.85 -8.95
N LEU A 156 -12.77 1.30 -8.00
CA LEU A 156 -14.05 1.97 -8.25
C LEU A 156 -13.85 3.28 -9.01
N LYS A 157 -12.84 4.07 -8.63
CA LYS A 157 -12.53 5.36 -9.26
C LYS A 157 -12.10 5.22 -10.72
N PHE A 158 -11.19 4.29 -11.01
CA PHE A 158 -10.67 4.09 -12.37
C PHE A 158 -11.52 3.09 -13.19
N GLY A 159 -12.31 2.26 -12.55
CA GLY A 159 -13.18 1.29 -13.20
C GLY A 159 -12.39 0.33 -14.10
N PHE A 160 -12.97 -0.01 -15.26
CA PHE A 160 -12.39 -0.96 -16.22
C PHE A 160 -11.14 -0.44 -16.96
N VAL A 161 -10.76 0.83 -16.80
CA VAL A 161 -9.48 1.35 -17.32
C VAL A 161 -8.34 1.25 -16.29
N SER A 162 -8.62 0.73 -15.10
CA SER A 162 -7.59 0.47 -14.10
C SER A 162 -6.55 -0.53 -14.62
N THR A 163 -5.28 -0.22 -14.40
CA THR A 163 -4.15 -1.11 -14.71
C THR A 163 -3.58 -1.81 -13.48
N ARG A 164 -4.26 -1.69 -12.34
CA ARG A 164 -3.81 -2.23 -11.03
C ARG A 164 -4.25 -3.69 -10.86
N TYR A 165 -3.91 -4.54 -11.82
CA TYR A 165 -4.37 -5.94 -11.86
C TYR A 165 -3.91 -6.78 -10.66
N LYS A 166 -2.77 -6.46 -10.05
CA LYS A 166 -2.32 -7.14 -8.82
C LYS A 166 -3.30 -6.99 -7.67
N ASP A 167 -4.03 -5.88 -7.62
CA ASP A 167 -4.97 -5.61 -6.54
C ASP A 167 -6.13 -6.62 -6.51
N ILE A 168 -6.52 -7.18 -7.66
CA ILE A 168 -7.56 -8.22 -7.72
C ILE A 168 -7.11 -9.50 -6.99
N PHE A 169 -5.85 -9.87 -7.14
CA PHE A 169 -5.26 -11.02 -6.45
C PHE A 169 -4.97 -10.70 -4.97
N ASP A 170 -4.66 -9.44 -4.64
CA ASP A 170 -4.54 -8.99 -3.26
C ASP A 170 -5.89 -9.07 -2.53
N PHE A 171 -7.02 -8.75 -3.20
CA PHE A 171 -8.36 -8.93 -2.63
C PHE A 171 -8.63 -10.39 -2.28
N TYR A 172 -8.41 -11.30 -3.24
CA TYR A 172 -8.59 -12.73 -3.01
C TYR A 172 -7.76 -13.21 -1.81
N TYR A 173 -6.48 -12.82 -1.76
CA TYR A 173 -5.59 -13.23 -0.68
C TYR A 173 -6.10 -12.73 0.67
N LEU A 174 -6.44 -11.44 0.78
CA LEU A 174 -6.93 -10.84 2.02
C LEU A 174 -8.23 -11.48 2.50
N ILE A 175 -9.14 -11.82 1.58
CA ILE A 175 -10.42 -12.47 1.90
C ILE A 175 -10.22 -13.90 2.41
N ASN A 176 -9.36 -14.68 1.75
CA ASN A 176 -9.29 -16.13 1.97
C ASN A 176 -8.17 -16.56 2.94
N ASN A 177 -7.13 -15.74 3.10
CA ASN A 177 -5.95 -16.09 3.89
C ASN A 177 -5.76 -15.21 5.12
N GLU A 178 -6.40 -14.02 5.15
CA GLU A 178 -6.32 -13.09 6.25
C GLU A 178 -7.70 -12.95 6.90
N ASN A 179 -7.73 -12.93 8.21
CA ASN A 179 -8.99 -12.73 8.93
C ASN A 179 -9.31 -11.23 8.96
N LEU A 180 -10.05 -10.74 7.96
CA LEU A 180 -10.52 -9.36 7.93
C LEU A 180 -11.59 -9.13 9.01
N ASP A 181 -11.37 -8.14 9.85
CA ASP A 181 -12.36 -7.68 10.82
C ASP A 181 -13.46 -6.90 10.09
N LYS A 182 -14.69 -7.45 10.15
CA LYS A 182 -15.84 -6.92 9.43
C LYS A 182 -16.20 -5.50 9.87
N ASP A 183 -16.17 -5.23 11.17
CA ASP A 183 -16.55 -3.93 11.72
C ASP A 183 -15.51 -2.87 11.32
N LYS A 184 -14.21 -3.20 11.40
CA LYS A 184 -13.13 -2.35 10.91
C LYS A 184 -13.24 -2.11 9.40
N LEU A 185 -13.62 -3.13 8.62
CA LEU A 185 -13.79 -3.01 7.18
C LEU A 185 -14.96 -2.09 6.81
N LEU A 186 -16.13 -2.28 7.42
CA LEU A 186 -17.31 -1.44 7.19
C LEU A 186 -17.04 0.02 7.62
N LYS A 187 -16.36 0.21 8.76
CA LYS A 187 -15.90 1.53 9.19
C LYS A 187 -14.94 2.17 8.18
N SER A 188 -14.05 1.39 7.60
CA SER A 188 -13.13 1.87 6.56
C SER A 188 -13.86 2.25 5.27
N PHE A 189 -14.89 1.47 4.86
CA PHE A 189 -15.75 1.83 3.73
C PHE A 189 -16.50 3.13 3.99
N ASP A 190 -17.10 3.29 5.17
CA ASP A 190 -17.83 4.50 5.55
C ASP A 190 -16.93 5.74 5.43
N ILE A 191 -15.72 5.68 6.00
CA ILE A 191 -14.81 6.83 6.04
C ILE A 191 -14.15 7.11 4.69
N LEU A 192 -13.68 6.07 3.99
CA LEU A 192 -12.83 6.24 2.81
C LEU A 192 -13.61 6.24 1.49
N ILE A 193 -14.81 5.68 1.47
CA ILE A 193 -15.63 5.57 0.25
C ILE A 193 -16.93 6.36 0.41
N PHE A 194 -17.79 6.02 1.39
CA PHE A 194 -19.15 6.57 1.45
C PHE A 194 -19.18 8.05 1.81
N LYS A 195 -18.24 8.53 2.63
CA LYS A 195 -18.09 9.96 3.00
C LYS A 195 -17.15 10.75 2.08
N ASP A 196 -16.58 10.11 1.07
CA ASP A 196 -15.71 10.79 0.12
C ASP A 196 -16.54 11.42 -1.03
N GLU A 197 -16.53 12.74 -1.13
CA GLU A 197 -17.27 13.50 -2.16
C GLU A 197 -16.86 13.13 -3.61
N GLY A 198 -15.68 12.54 -3.80
CA GLY A 198 -15.20 12.08 -5.10
C GLY A 198 -15.72 10.70 -5.50
N MET A 199 -16.41 10.00 -4.59
CA MET A 199 -16.99 8.68 -4.82
C MET A 199 -18.50 8.78 -5.07
N LYS A 200 -19.07 7.72 -5.66
CA LYS A 200 -20.51 7.65 -5.98
C LYS A 200 -21.22 6.58 -5.19
N GLU A 201 -20.45 5.69 -4.60
CA GLU A 201 -20.92 4.55 -3.83
C GLU A 201 -21.23 5.00 -2.40
N ASN A 202 -22.46 4.70 -1.92
CA ASN A 202 -22.96 5.07 -0.60
C ASN A 202 -23.31 3.85 0.27
N SER A 203 -23.10 2.65 -0.26
CA SER A 203 -23.39 1.39 0.41
C SER A 203 -22.52 0.26 -0.11
N VAL A 204 -22.43 -0.84 0.64
CA VAL A 204 -21.75 -2.07 0.18
C VAL A 204 -22.41 -2.61 -1.10
N ASN A 205 -23.73 -2.48 -1.22
CA ASN A 205 -24.45 -2.89 -2.43
C ASN A 205 -24.03 -2.08 -3.67
N ASP A 206 -23.75 -0.78 -3.52
CA ASP A 206 -23.24 0.04 -4.63
C ASP A 206 -21.83 -0.36 -5.04
N ILE A 207 -20.96 -0.64 -4.04
CA ILE A 207 -19.63 -1.22 -4.28
C ILE A 207 -19.77 -2.52 -5.06
N PHE A 208 -20.59 -3.47 -4.59
CA PHE A 208 -20.82 -4.76 -5.23
C PHE A 208 -21.27 -4.60 -6.68
N LYS A 209 -22.31 -3.81 -6.94
CA LYS A 209 -22.82 -3.56 -8.29
C LYS A 209 -21.74 -3.00 -9.22
N ARG A 210 -20.92 -2.09 -8.70
CA ARG A 210 -19.84 -1.49 -9.47
C ARG A 210 -18.72 -2.49 -9.76
N LEU A 211 -18.28 -3.25 -8.76
CA LEU A 211 -17.27 -4.31 -8.90
C LEU A 211 -17.74 -5.37 -9.89
N ASN A 212 -18.97 -5.84 -9.76
CA ASN A 212 -19.55 -6.85 -10.67
C ASN A 212 -19.49 -6.36 -12.12
N ARG A 213 -19.84 -5.09 -12.37
CA ARG A 213 -19.74 -4.50 -13.72
C ARG A 213 -18.30 -4.40 -14.23
N ILE A 214 -17.34 -4.03 -13.37
CA ILE A 214 -15.92 -3.90 -13.74
C ILE A 214 -15.34 -5.29 -14.04
N LEU A 215 -15.55 -6.26 -13.14
CA LEU A 215 -14.95 -7.59 -13.20
C LEU A 215 -15.55 -8.46 -14.32
N HIS A 216 -16.74 -8.14 -14.84
CA HIS A 216 -17.33 -8.79 -16.01
C HIS A 216 -17.14 -8.00 -17.32
N ASN A 217 -16.40 -6.89 -17.30
CA ASN A 217 -16.10 -6.17 -18.53
C ASN A 217 -15.10 -6.95 -19.40
N ARG A 218 -15.46 -7.24 -20.64
CA ARG A 218 -14.65 -8.07 -21.56
C ARG A 218 -13.22 -7.55 -21.75
N ASN A 219 -13.06 -6.23 -21.88
CA ASN A 219 -11.73 -5.63 -22.08
C ASN A 219 -10.89 -5.73 -20.80
N TYR A 220 -11.49 -5.50 -19.63
CA TYR A 220 -10.81 -5.64 -18.35
C TYR A 220 -10.36 -7.09 -18.13
N LEU A 221 -11.25 -8.07 -18.32
CA LEU A 221 -10.95 -9.49 -18.24
C LEU A 221 -9.83 -9.92 -19.18
N ARG A 222 -9.88 -9.48 -20.44
CA ARG A 222 -8.80 -9.79 -21.41
C ARG A 222 -7.45 -9.27 -20.92
N ASN A 223 -7.41 -8.05 -20.40
CA ASN A 223 -6.19 -7.46 -19.87
C ASN A 223 -5.72 -8.14 -18.58
N LEU A 224 -6.66 -8.50 -17.71
CA LEU A 224 -6.37 -9.25 -16.47
C LEU A 224 -5.77 -10.64 -16.81
N ASN A 225 -6.33 -11.36 -17.79
CA ASN A 225 -5.84 -12.66 -18.27
C ASN A 225 -4.43 -12.59 -18.86
N THR A 226 -4.06 -11.48 -19.51
CA THR A 226 -2.73 -11.29 -20.07
C THR A 226 -1.73 -10.69 -19.09
N ALA A 227 -2.20 -10.23 -17.91
CA ALA A 227 -1.37 -9.58 -16.93
C ALA A 227 -0.41 -10.60 -16.30
N LYS A 228 0.91 -10.34 -16.41
CA LYS A 228 1.97 -11.08 -15.71
C LYS A 228 1.95 -10.85 -14.18
N ASN A 229 0.79 -10.47 -13.65
CA ASN A 229 0.62 -10.01 -12.28
C ASN A 229 -0.23 -10.96 -11.42
N ASN A 230 -0.67 -12.10 -11.99
CA ASN A 230 -1.32 -13.18 -11.24
C ASN A 230 -0.28 -13.90 -10.37
N TRP A 231 0.03 -13.28 -9.25
CA TRP A 231 1.03 -13.79 -8.33
C TRP A 231 0.53 -14.99 -7.51
N LEU A 232 -0.79 -15.25 -7.50
CA LEU A 232 -1.39 -16.42 -6.88
C LEU A 232 -1.39 -17.66 -7.79
N GLU A 233 -1.24 -17.47 -9.10
CA GLU A 233 -1.33 -18.55 -10.11
C GLU A 233 -2.68 -19.28 -10.10
N LEU A 234 -3.74 -18.60 -9.68
CA LEU A 234 -5.10 -19.12 -9.63
C LEU A 234 -5.90 -18.78 -10.89
N PRO A 235 -6.91 -19.59 -11.24
CA PRO A 235 -7.86 -19.24 -12.29
C PRO A 235 -8.56 -17.90 -11.97
N ILE A 236 -8.64 -17.01 -12.96
CA ILE A 236 -9.18 -15.67 -12.77
C ILE A 236 -10.67 -15.72 -12.39
N GLU A 237 -11.41 -16.67 -12.95
CA GLU A 237 -12.82 -16.90 -12.67
C GLU A 237 -13.04 -17.25 -11.19
N GLU A 238 -12.16 -18.05 -10.60
CA GLU A 238 -12.17 -18.38 -9.17
C GLU A 238 -11.92 -17.13 -8.32
N VAL A 239 -10.90 -16.34 -8.68
CA VAL A 239 -10.55 -15.11 -7.97
C VAL A 239 -11.71 -14.12 -8.00
N ILE A 240 -12.30 -13.88 -9.17
CA ILE A 240 -13.43 -12.96 -9.34
C ILE A 240 -14.64 -13.44 -8.54
N LYS A 241 -14.97 -14.72 -8.66
CA LYS A 241 -16.10 -15.31 -7.92
C LYS A 241 -15.93 -15.11 -6.42
N SER A 242 -14.76 -15.47 -5.86
CA SER A 242 -14.49 -15.33 -4.43
C SER A 242 -14.63 -13.86 -3.96
N VAL A 243 -14.15 -12.90 -4.74
CA VAL A 243 -14.27 -11.47 -4.41
C VAL A 243 -15.74 -11.04 -4.41
N LEU A 244 -16.53 -11.44 -5.40
CA LEU A 244 -17.94 -11.06 -5.50
C LEU A 244 -18.78 -11.73 -4.41
N ASP A 245 -18.59 -13.04 -4.17
CA ASP A 245 -19.26 -13.79 -3.11
C ASP A 245 -19.01 -13.14 -1.73
N TYR A 246 -17.79 -12.67 -1.47
CA TYR A 246 -17.45 -11.97 -0.23
C TYR A 246 -18.28 -10.69 -0.06
N PHE A 247 -18.40 -9.87 -1.10
CA PHE A 247 -19.24 -8.66 -1.04
C PHE A 247 -20.73 -8.97 -0.88
N GLU A 248 -21.22 -10.09 -1.42
CA GLU A 248 -22.60 -10.55 -1.15
C GLU A 248 -22.81 -10.86 0.33
N THR A 249 -21.85 -11.51 0.99
CA THR A 249 -21.93 -11.78 2.44
C THR A 249 -21.91 -10.53 3.29
N LEU A 250 -21.21 -9.47 2.85
CA LEU A 250 -21.19 -8.19 3.56
C LEU A 250 -22.52 -7.44 3.48
N GLN A 251 -23.28 -7.57 2.37
CA GLN A 251 -24.58 -6.92 2.21
C GLN A 251 -25.63 -7.43 3.21
N VAL A 252 -25.61 -8.74 3.51
CA VAL A 252 -26.56 -9.36 4.44
C VAL A 252 -26.40 -8.84 5.87
N ALA A 253 -25.32 -8.21 6.19
CA ALA A 253 -24.99 -7.71 7.51
C ALA A 253 -25.26 -6.22 7.72
N GLU A 254 -25.64 -5.49 6.67
CA GLU A 254 -26.11 -4.09 6.76
C GLU A 254 -27.61 -3.99 7.12
N VAL A 255 -28.33 -5.11 7.21
CA VAL A 255 -29.75 -5.20 7.59
C VAL A 255 -29.85 -5.59 9.06
#